data_0b00c289997c682cdf78793898f93484
#
_entry.id   0b00c289997c682cdf78793898f93484
#
_cell.length_a   1.000
_cell.length_b   1.000
_cell.length_c   1.000
_cell.angle_alpha   90.00
_cell.angle_beta   90.00
_cell.angle_gamma   90.00
#
_symmetry.space_group_name_H-M   'P 1'
#
loop_
_entity.id
_entity.type
_entity.pdbx_description
1 polymer ?
#
loop_
_entity_poly.entity_id
_entity_poly.type
_entity_poly.pdbx_seq_one_letter_code
_entity_poly.pdbx_strand_id
1 'polypeptide(L)'
;EQLDRFFPGAHELIYPGTDPSVPERDGDLPLRIAFTDFEEKGALRTFLRALRKLPSDLEWTATIYSEDPGEVDIRVARKIRDRIKVIGPDQASLARLLAASHVFVAASGGPAPSPSSVLQAMASGAVPVISSMPRYRELADDGRTALLFSPGDVETLTGQILRLARDPAFARKISKAGVGRTESWDEVSDAFEEKYRELVGRRRDPVGDATVAGRLAGRELIDVDLHMHTDHSPDCATPVEVLIETARDRGFGAIAITDHNEVSGAIEAARVADGMDDFKVIVAEEVKTAEQGEVIGLFLKEKIPKGMTMAETIAEIRRQGGLVYVPHPFDRLHSVPDYEHLLDMVEEIDLIEVFNPRVAITSFNEEAERFAAKYRIIPAAGSDSHVAQGLGAVRIRIPDFDGPEEFLEAMRQAEITRKHKNLVYVQALKFLQTTGRPGPARRSVENPQPAKGGLGRSGRTGKR
;
A
#
# COMPACT_ATOMS: atom_id res chain seq x y z
N GLU A 1 11.84 -8.74 0.97
CA GLU A 1 12.91 -7.81 1.41
C GLU A 1 13.29 -6.74 0.36
N GLN A 2 13.53 -7.08 -0.93
CA GLN A 2 13.86 -6.06 -1.93
C GLN A 2 12.64 -5.22 -2.32
N LEU A 3 11.46 -5.82 -2.44
CA LEU A 3 10.22 -5.11 -2.73
C LEU A 3 9.82 -4.18 -1.59
N ASP A 4 9.95 -4.61 -0.33
CA ASP A 4 9.60 -3.82 0.85
C ASP A 4 10.36 -2.48 0.94
N ARG A 5 11.58 -2.43 0.37
CA ARG A 5 12.37 -1.19 0.31
C ARG A 5 11.80 -0.13 -0.62
N PHE A 6 11.13 -0.55 -1.71
CA PHE A 6 10.64 0.35 -2.75
C PHE A 6 9.13 0.46 -2.76
N PHE A 7 8.46 -0.57 -2.25
CA PHE A 7 7.00 -0.68 -2.20
C PHE A 7 6.60 -1.23 -0.84
N PRO A 8 6.61 -0.41 0.22
CA PRO A 8 6.17 -0.85 1.54
C PRO A 8 4.69 -1.25 1.50
N GLY A 9 4.34 -2.30 2.22
CA GLY A 9 2.97 -2.83 2.29
C GLY A 9 2.93 -4.36 2.34
N ALA A 10 1.74 -4.91 2.50
CA ALA A 10 1.53 -6.35 2.44
C ALA A 10 1.72 -6.86 1.02
N HIS A 11 2.59 -7.85 0.86
CA HIS A 11 2.85 -8.50 -0.42
C HIS A 11 2.33 -9.93 -0.39
N GLU A 12 1.58 -10.28 -1.39
CA GLU A 12 1.18 -11.66 -1.65
C GLU A 12 1.95 -12.21 -2.84
N LEU A 13 2.49 -13.41 -2.69
CA LEU A 13 3.23 -14.08 -3.74
C LEU A 13 2.32 -15.07 -4.46
N ILE A 14 1.99 -14.78 -5.69
CA ILE A 14 1.25 -15.66 -6.58
C ILE A 14 2.25 -16.22 -7.60
N TYR A 15 2.42 -17.54 -7.61
CA TYR A 15 3.26 -18.21 -8.60
C TYR A 15 2.57 -18.28 -9.96
N PRO A 16 3.33 -18.34 -11.08
CA PRO A 16 2.72 -18.55 -12.39
C PRO A 16 1.97 -19.88 -12.43
N GLY A 17 0.83 -19.88 -13.09
CA GLY A 17 0.08 -21.09 -13.35
C GLY A 17 0.82 -22.04 -14.27
N THR A 18 0.39 -23.26 -14.28
CA THR A 18 0.90 -24.33 -15.13
C THR A 18 -0.25 -25.00 -15.89
N ASP A 19 0.08 -25.59 -17.03
CA ASP A 19 -0.87 -26.45 -17.74
C ASP A 19 -0.74 -27.88 -17.19
N PRO A 20 -1.70 -28.38 -16.41
CA PRO A 20 -1.62 -29.72 -15.88
C PRO A 20 -1.64 -30.73 -17.05
N SER A 21 -0.61 -31.54 -17.10
CA SER A 21 -0.51 -32.61 -18.13
C SER A 21 -0.54 -33.96 -17.44
N VAL A 22 -1.43 -34.82 -17.86
CA VAL A 22 -1.45 -36.20 -17.35
C VAL A 22 -0.15 -36.92 -17.76
N PRO A 23 0.56 -37.58 -16.87
CA PRO A 23 1.77 -38.33 -17.21
C PRO A 23 1.50 -39.38 -18.29
N GLU A 24 2.17 -39.25 -19.42
CA GLU A 24 2.07 -40.17 -20.57
C GLU A 24 3.23 -41.18 -20.58
N ARG A 25 3.49 -41.84 -19.44
CA ARG A 25 4.64 -42.75 -19.31
C ARG A 25 4.20 -44.15 -18.89
N ASP A 26 4.58 -45.11 -19.69
CA ASP A 26 4.42 -46.52 -19.38
C ASP A 26 5.72 -47.09 -18.80
N GLY A 27 5.62 -47.61 -17.56
CA GLY A 27 6.74 -48.23 -16.87
C GLY A 27 7.79 -47.30 -16.34
N ASP A 28 8.71 -47.81 -15.55
CA ASP A 28 9.79 -47.07 -14.87
C ASP A 28 11.09 -47.03 -15.72
N LEU A 29 11.22 -47.86 -16.73
CA LEU A 29 12.37 -47.94 -17.63
C LEU A 29 11.93 -48.02 -19.11
N PRO A 30 12.73 -47.51 -20.07
CA PRO A 30 13.97 -46.74 -19.81
C PRO A 30 13.71 -45.42 -19.09
N LEU A 31 14.64 -45.01 -18.24
CA LEU A 31 14.55 -43.72 -17.58
C LEU A 31 14.57 -42.57 -18.58
N ARG A 32 13.50 -41.81 -18.68
CA ARG A 32 13.38 -40.64 -19.58
C ARG A 32 13.72 -39.38 -18.87
N ILE A 33 14.76 -38.67 -19.32
CA ILE A 33 15.30 -37.46 -18.72
C ILE A 33 15.05 -36.29 -19.66
N ALA A 34 14.40 -35.25 -19.20
CA ALA A 34 14.21 -33.99 -19.93
C ALA A 34 15.17 -32.90 -19.44
N PHE A 35 15.55 -32.04 -20.36
CA PHE A 35 16.30 -30.80 -20.14
C PHE A 35 15.78 -29.72 -21.08
N THR A 36 15.80 -28.45 -20.69
CA THR A 36 15.48 -27.33 -21.55
C THR A 36 16.72 -26.49 -21.83
N ASP A 37 16.91 -26.04 -23.04
CA ASP A 37 18.00 -25.13 -23.44
C ASP A 37 17.65 -23.65 -23.20
N PHE A 38 16.87 -23.39 -22.13
CA PHE A 38 16.48 -22.04 -21.73
C PHE A 38 17.43 -21.42 -20.72
N GLU A 39 18.30 -22.25 -20.14
CA GLU A 39 19.33 -21.84 -19.21
C GLU A 39 20.63 -21.48 -19.96
N GLU A 40 21.58 -20.92 -19.25
CA GLU A 40 22.89 -20.62 -19.82
C GLU A 40 23.65 -21.88 -20.32
N LYS A 41 24.52 -21.70 -21.29
CA LYS A 41 25.36 -22.80 -21.88
C LYS A 41 26.13 -23.64 -20.85
N GLY A 42 26.37 -23.09 -19.63
CA GLY A 42 26.95 -23.79 -18.50
C GLY A 42 26.08 -24.91 -17.97
N ALA A 43 24.77 -24.70 -17.93
CA ALA A 43 23.79 -25.68 -17.48
C ALA A 43 23.77 -26.89 -18.39
N LEU A 44 23.70 -26.71 -19.72
CA LEU A 44 23.79 -27.78 -20.67
C LEU A 44 25.07 -28.60 -20.52
N ARG A 45 26.22 -27.95 -20.33
CA ARG A 45 27.49 -28.66 -20.07
C ARG A 45 27.47 -29.49 -18.80
N THR A 46 26.88 -28.97 -17.72
CA THR A 46 26.72 -29.72 -16.47
C THR A 46 25.82 -30.94 -16.67
N PHE A 47 24.70 -30.78 -17.33
CA PHE A 47 23.78 -31.84 -17.67
C PHE A 47 24.47 -32.97 -18.52
N LEU A 48 25.14 -32.61 -19.62
CA LEU A 48 25.85 -33.57 -20.47
C LEU A 48 26.99 -34.29 -19.74
N ARG A 49 27.67 -33.63 -18.79
CA ARG A 49 28.68 -34.28 -17.95
C ARG A 49 28.04 -35.28 -17.00
N ALA A 50 26.88 -35.02 -16.44
CA ALA A 50 26.15 -35.94 -15.57
C ALA A 50 25.70 -37.18 -16.33
N LEU A 51 25.14 -37.03 -17.56
CA LEU A 51 24.76 -38.16 -18.41
C LEU A 51 25.94 -39.08 -18.74
N ARG A 52 27.16 -38.54 -18.89
CA ARG A 52 28.38 -39.32 -19.13
C ARG A 52 28.80 -40.22 -17.97
N LYS A 53 28.37 -39.89 -16.75
CA LYS A 53 28.68 -40.62 -15.52
C LYS A 53 27.64 -41.67 -15.16
N LEU A 54 26.50 -41.71 -15.88
CA LEU A 54 25.50 -42.74 -15.66
C LEU A 54 26.08 -44.14 -16.01
N PRO A 55 25.78 -45.16 -15.20
CA PRO A 55 26.24 -46.53 -15.45
C PRO A 55 25.84 -47.04 -16.84
N SER A 56 26.68 -47.87 -17.43
CA SER A 56 26.45 -48.40 -18.79
C SER A 56 25.31 -49.40 -18.87
N ASP A 57 24.97 -50.03 -17.79
CA ASP A 57 23.88 -50.98 -17.60
C ASP A 57 22.53 -50.34 -17.33
N LEU A 58 22.52 -49.04 -16.98
CA LEU A 58 21.27 -48.30 -16.83
C LEU A 58 20.66 -47.99 -18.22
N GLU A 59 19.42 -48.39 -18.40
CA GLU A 59 18.64 -48.02 -19.59
C GLU A 59 18.07 -46.62 -19.40
N TRP A 60 18.51 -45.65 -20.19
CA TRP A 60 18.01 -44.29 -20.18
C TRP A 60 18.01 -43.64 -21.56
N THR A 61 17.15 -42.65 -21.72
CA THR A 61 17.15 -41.70 -22.84
C THR A 61 17.06 -40.27 -22.29
N ALA A 62 17.61 -39.33 -23.03
CA ALA A 62 17.49 -37.92 -22.70
C ALA A 62 16.90 -37.12 -23.87
N THR A 63 16.06 -36.14 -23.58
CA THR A 63 15.53 -35.23 -24.57
C THR A 63 15.78 -33.79 -24.14
N ILE A 64 16.42 -33.02 -25.02
CA ILE A 64 16.69 -31.60 -24.86
C ILE A 64 15.64 -30.85 -25.67
N TYR A 65 14.87 -30.00 -25.01
CA TYR A 65 13.93 -29.08 -25.67
C TYR A 65 14.61 -27.73 -25.90
N SER A 66 14.55 -27.25 -27.13
CA SER A 66 15.11 -25.95 -27.52
C SER A 66 14.19 -25.26 -28.52
N GLU A 67 14.11 -23.93 -28.44
CA GLU A 67 13.42 -23.13 -29.49
C GLU A 67 14.20 -23.17 -30.81
N ASP A 68 15.51 -23.35 -30.72
CA ASP A 68 16.42 -23.51 -31.88
C ASP A 68 17.21 -24.82 -31.82
N PRO A 69 16.57 -25.97 -32.15
CA PRO A 69 17.20 -27.30 -32.03
C PRO A 69 18.50 -27.46 -32.84
N GLY A 70 18.67 -26.67 -33.92
CA GLY A 70 19.86 -26.68 -34.76
C GLY A 70 21.09 -26.05 -34.11
N GLU A 71 20.91 -25.17 -33.14
CA GLU A 71 22.00 -24.49 -32.45
C GLU A 71 22.50 -25.24 -31.20
N VAL A 72 21.85 -26.30 -30.77
CA VAL A 72 22.21 -27.10 -29.60
C VAL A 72 23.46 -27.93 -29.87
N ASP A 73 24.60 -27.53 -29.29
CA ASP A 73 25.88 -28.19 -29.48
C ASP A 73 26.10 -29.33 -28.43
N ILE A 74 25.92 -30.58 -28.89
CA ILE A 74 26.11 -31.80 -28.06
C ILE A 74 27.46 -32.41 -28.31
N ARG A 75 28.45 -32.12 -27.45
CA ARG A 75 29.81 -32.67 -27.55
C ARG A 75 30.02 -33.81 -26.55
N VAL A 76 29.59 -35.00 -26.92
CA VAL A 76 29.75 -36.23 -26.14
C VAL A 76 30.14 -37.40 -27.05
N ALA A 77 30.64 -38.50 -26.44
CA ALA A 77 30.97 -39.69 -27.18
C ALA A 77 29.71 -40.28 -27.89
N ARG A 78 29.88 -40.89 -29.05
CA ARG A 78 28.81 -41.42 -29.88
C ARG A 78 27.81 -42.30 -29.12
N LYS A 79 28.28 -43.21 -28.26
CA LYS A 79 27.45 -44.09 -27.41
C LYS A 79 26.47 -43.31 -26.50
N ILE A 80 26.85 -42.13 -26.03
CA ILE A 80 26.00 -41.22 -25.22
C ILE A 80 25.12 -40.40 -26.16
N ARG A 81 25.69 -39.90 -27.27
CA ARG A 81 24.98 -39.08 -28.26
C ARG A 81 23.76 -39.78 -28.85
N ASP A 82 23.88 -41.10 -29.12
CA ASP A 82 22.81 -41.90 -29.68
C ASP A 82 21.59 -42.08 -28.73
N ARG A 83 21.74 -41.75 -27.42
CA ARG A 83 20.69 -41.75 -26.40
C ARG A 83 20.05 -40.37 -26.17
N ILE A 84 20.55 -39.33 -26.86
CA ILE A 84 20.08 -37.96 -26.69
C ILE A 84 19.36 -37.50 -27.95
N LYS A 85 18.14 -36.99 -27.77
CA LYS A 85 17.38 -36.29 -28.82
C LYS A 85 17.33 -34.79 -28.52
N VAL A 86 17.31 -33.97 -29.55
CA VAL A 86 16.98 -32.54 -29.47
C VAL A 86 15.69 -32.36 -30.23
N ILE A 87 14.73 -31.70 -29.62
CA ILE A 87 13.43 -31.41 -30.22
C ILE A 87 13.07 -29.95 -30.04
N GLY A 88 12.23 -29.46 -30.93
CA GLY A 88 11.67 -28.08 -30.84
C GLY A 88 10.15 -28.06 -30.80
N PRO A 89 9.57 -26.84 -30.79
CA PRO A 89 8.11 -26.64 -30.74
C PRO A 89 7.35 -27.33 -31.85
N ASP A 90 7.94 -27.47 -33.06
CA ASP A 90 7.35 -28.10 -34.21
C ASP A 90 7.17 -29.61 -34.03
N GLN A 91 7.90 -30.24 -33.12
CA GLN A 91 7.89 -31.69 -32.91
C GLN A 91 7.03 -32.10 -31.71
N ALA A 92 7.09 -31.36 -30.63
CA ALA A 92 6.24 -31.53 -29.46
C ALA A 92 6.23 -30.26 -28.58
N SER A 93 5.16 -30.04 -27.83
CA SER A 93 5.17 -29.00 -26.77
C SER A 93 6.05 -29.42 -25.59
N LEU A 94 6.57 -28.44 -24.84
CA LEU A 94 7.33 -28.70 -23.63
C LEU A 94 6.49 -29.50 -22.61
N ALA A 95 5.22 -29.16 -22.43
CA ALA A 95 4.32 -29.85 -21.51
C ALA A 95 4.22 -31.35 -21.85
N ARG A 96 4.08 -31.69 -23.13
CA ARG A 96 4.03 -33.08 -23.59
C ARG A 96 5.35 -33.83 -23.38
N LEU A 97 6.48 -33.18 -23.63
CA LEU A 97 7.80 -33.76 -23.31
C LEU A 97 7.91 -34.07 -21.81
N LEU A 98 7.55 -33.12 -20.95
CA LEU A 98 7.65 -33.26 -19.50
C LEU A 98 6.70 -34.33 -18.97
N ALA A 99 5.48 -34.42 -19.49
CA ALA A 99 4.54 -35.50 -19.16
C ALA A 99 5.06 -36.90 -19.53
N ALA A 100 5.83 -37.00 -20.62
CA ALA A 100 6.49 -38.23 -21.01
C ALA A 100 7.79 -38.55 -20.27
N SER A 101 8.30 -37.63 -19.45
CA SER A 101 9.60 -37.75 -18.78
C SER A 101 9.47 -38.16 -17.31
N HIS A 102 10.44 -38.94 -16.80
CA HIS A 102 10.51 -39.29 -15.38
C HIS A 102 11.24 -38.22 -14.56
N VAL A 103 12.27 -37.63 -15.15
CA VAL A 103 13.16 -36.67 -14.52
C VAL A 103 13.28 -35.44 -15.39
N PHE A 104 13.20 -34.28 -14.80
CA PHE A 104 13.56 -33.00 -15.42
C PHE A 104 14.79 -32.43 -14.74
N VAL A 105 15.78 -31.97 -15.50
CA VAL A 105 16.99 -31.37 -14.96
C VAL A 105 17.03 -29.88 -15.26
N ALA A 106 17.24 -29.06 -14.23
CA ALA A 106 17.56 -27.64 -14.35
C ALA A 106 18.90 -27.39 -13.64
N ALA A 107 19.91 -27.00 -14.39
CA ALA A 107 21.30 -27.01 -13.93
C ALA A 107 21.97 -25.62 -13.98
N SER A 108 21.18 -24.52 -13.97
CA SER A 108 21.69 -23.16 -14.00
C SER A 108 22.67 -22.88 -12.85
N GLY A 109 23.75 -22.17 -13.15
CA GLY A 109 24.74 -21.67 -12.20
C GLY A 109 24.47 -20.23 -11.77
N GLY A 110 23.45 -19.55 -12.29
CA GLY A 110 23.07 -18.22 -11.87
C GLY A 110 22.54 -17.25 -12.90
N PRO A 111 23.16 -17.12 -14.10
CA PRO A 111 22.79 -16.03 -15.00
C PRO A 111 21.39 -16.12 -15.58
N ALA A 112 20.93 -17.34 -15.90
CA ALA A 112 19.67 -17.55 -16.60
C ALA A 112 18.88 -18.77 -16.10
N PRO A 113 18.36 -18.75 -14.85
CA PRO A 113 17.51 -19.83 -14.36
C PRO A 113 16.16 -19.84 -15.07
N SER A 114 15.56 -21.03 -15.23
CA SER A 114 14.24 -21.22 -15.83
C SER A 114 13.22 -21.77 -14.82
N PRO A 115 12.71 -20.95 -13.88
CA PRO A 115 11.76 -21.39 -12.86
C PRO A 115 10.44 -21.90 -13.44
N SER A 116 9.96 -21.33 -14.53
CA SER A 116 8.73 -21.77 -15.20
C SER A 116 8.84 -23.22 -15.70
N SER A 117 10.01 -23.64 -16.22
CA SER A 117 10.23 -25.02 -16.64
C SER A 117 10.21 -25.99 -15.46
N VAL A 118 10.67 -25.56 -14.28
CA VAL A 118 10.62 -26.35 -13.05
C VAL A 118 9.18 -26.57 -12.61
N LEU A 119 8.37 -25.51 -12.57
CA LEU A 119 6.95 -25.58 -12.23
C LEU A 119 6.19 -26.47 -13.22
N GLN A 120 6.44 -26.28 -14.52
CA GLN A 120 5.81 -27.10 -15.56
C GLN A 120 6.22 -28.57 -15.45
N ALA A 121 7.47 -28.88 -15.08
CA ALA A 121 7.91 -30.24 -14.84
C ALA A 121 7.17 -30.89 -13.64
N MET A 122 7.04 -30.16 -12.54
CA MET A 122 6.22 -30.60 -11.39
C MET A 122 4.78 -30.89 -11.80
N ALA A 123 4.12 -29.95 -12.46
CA ALA A 123 2.73 -30.09 -12.89
C ALA A 123 2.51 -31.28 -13.82
N SER A 124 3.50 -31.59 -14.66
CA SER A 124 3.49 -32.76 -15.58
C SER A 124 3.92 -34.05 -14.89
N GLY A 125 4.24 -34.02 -13.58
CA GLY A 125 4.66 -35.17 -12.81
C GLY A 125 6.09 -35.64 -13.06
N ALA A 126 6.91 -34.94 -13.84
CA ALA A 126 8.35 -35.18 -13.91
C ALA A 126 9.01 -34.74 -12.61
N VAL A 127 9.95 -35.53 -12.08
CA VAL A 127 10.66 -35.17 -10.85
C VAL A 127 11.77 -34.17 -11.18
N PRO A 128 11.74 -32.94 -10.65
CA PRO A 128 12.81 -31.99 -10.88
C PRO A 128 14.07 -32.37 -10.10
N VAL A 129 15.22 -32.38 -10.78
CA VAL A 129 16.56 -32.40 -10.18
C VAL A 129 17.21 -31.06 -10.53
N ILE A 130 17.30 -30.15 -9.55
CA ILE A 130 17.57 -28.76 -9.82
C ILE A 130 18.76 -28.24 -9.01
N SER A 131 19.46 -27.26 -9.53
CA SER A 131 20.53 -26.58 -8.80
C SER A 131 20.00 -25.78 -7.62
N SER A 132 20.72 -25.78 -6.48
CA SER A 132 20.29 -25.16 -5.23
C SER A 132 20.41 -23.63 -5.25
N MET A 133 19.85 -22.99 -6.24
CA MET A 133 19.81 -21.55 -6.39
C MET A 133 18.63 -20.94 -5.63
N PRO A 134 18.72 -19.66 -5.18
CA PRO A 134 17.66 -19.00 -4.45
C PRO A 134 16.30 -19.13 -5.16
N ARG A 135 16.22 -18.78 -6.43
CA ARG A 135 14.97 -18.85 -7.24
C ARG A 135 14.37 -20.25 -7.35
N TYR A 136 15.19 -21.32 -7.33
CA TYR A 136 14.69 -22.68 -7.36
C TYR A 136 14.28 -23.18 -5.97
N ARG A 137 14.98 -22.73 -4.93
CA ARG A 137 14.63 -23.05 -3.52
C ARG A 137 13.29 -22.46 -3.09
N GLU A 138 12.88 -21.35 -3.67
CA GLU A 138 11.55 -20.77 -3.43
C GLU A 138 10.42 -21.67 -3.98
N LEU A 139 10.69 -22.40 -5.07
CA LEU A 139 9.69 -23.22 -5.73
C LEU A 139 9.58 -24.63 -5.16
N ALA A 140 10.68 -25.16 -4.61
CA ALA A 140 10.82 -26.60 -4.36
C ALA A 140 11.48 -26.92 -3.03
N ASP A 141 10.93 -27.93 -2.33
CA ASP A 141 11.46 -28.48 -1.10
C ASP A 141 12.34 -29.71 -1.42
N ASP A 142 13.63 -29.67 -1.01
CA ASP A 142 14.58 -30.76 -1.23
C ASP A 142 14.10 -32.07 -0.60
N GLY A 143 14.19 -33.15 -1.36
CA GLY A 143 13.77 -34.49 -0.93
C GLY A 143 12.25 -34.68 -0.81
N ARG A 144 11.43 -33.63 -1.08
CA ARG A 144 9.98 -33.67 -0.97
C ARG A 144 9.28 -33.42 -2.31
N THR A 145 9.57 -32.30 -2.96
CA THR A 145 8.95 -31.92 -4.25
C THR A 145 9.96 -31.90 -5.40
N ALA A 146 11.26 -31.85 -5.09
CA ALA A 146 12.38 -31.92 -6.01
C ALA A 146 13.61 -32.52 -5.32
N LEU A 147 14.68 -32.75 -6.07
CA LEU A 147 16.01 -33.06 -5.55
C LEU A 147 16.98 -31.94 -5.90
N LEU A 148 17.72 -31.47 -4.91
CA LEU A 148 18.64 -30.35 -5.09
C LEU A 148 20.10 -30.85 -5.20
N PHE A 149 20.90 -30.08 -5.96
CA PHE A 149 22.35 -30.25 -6.01
C PHE A 149 23.04 -28.87 -6.08
N SER A 150 24.29 -28.76 -5.65
CA SER A 150 25.03 -27.49 -5.74
C SER A 150 25.32 -27.14 -7.19
N PRO A 151 25.21 -25.86 -7.62
CA PRO A 151 25.52 -25.44 -8.98
C PRO A 151 26.88 -25.98 -9.45
N GLY A 152 26.88 -26.64 -10.62
CA GLY A 152 28.08 -27.23 -11.20
C GLY A 152 28.53 -28.57 -10.60
N ASP A 153 27.89 -29.07 -9.54
CA ASP A 153 28.20 -30.36 -8.92
C ASP A 153 27.59 -31.52 -9.71
N VAL A 154 28.39 -32.00 -10.65
CA VAL A 154 28.03 -33.10 -11.55
C VAL A 154 27.87 -34.42 -10.80
N GLU A 155 28.61 -34.65 -9.72
CA GLU A 155 28.53 -35.90 -8.96
C GLU A 155 27.21 -36.02 -8.24
N THR A 156 26.82 -35.00 -7.52
CA THR A 156 25.52 -34.97 -6.82
C THR A 156 24.37 -35.03 -7.82
N LEU A 157 24.42 -34.28 -8.93
CA LEU A 157 23.40 -34.36 -9.98
C LEU A 157 23.25 -35.81 -10.51
N THR A 158 24.37 -36.47 -10.84
CA THR A 158 24.36 -37.88 -11.27
C THR A 158 23.78 -38.80 -10.19
N GLY A 159 24.21 -38.62 -8.94
CA GLY A 159 23.70 -39.39 -7.80
C GLY A 159 22.20 -39.26 -7.60
N GLN A 160 21.63 -38.04 -7.75
CA GLN A 160 20.20 -37.82 -7.62
C GLN A 160 19.41 -38.50 -8.79
N ILE A 161 19.90 -38.40 -10.01
CA ILE A 161 19.30 -39.15 -11.17
C ILE A 161 19.30 -40.67 -10.91
N LEU A 162 20.42 -41.19 -10.42
CA LEU A 162 20.54 -42.61 -10.08
C LEU A 162 19.63 -43.06 -8.93
N ARG A 163 19.46 -42.20 -7.94
CA ARG A 163 18.54 -42.44 -6.83
C ARG A 163 17.10 -42.59 -7.32
N LEU A 164 16.65 -41.71 -8.21
CA LEU A 164 15.32 -41.81 -8.82
C LEU A 164 15.15 -43.05 -9.68
N ALA A 165 16.17 -43.45 -10.45
CA ALA A 165 16.16 -44.65 -11.26
C ALA A 165 16.11 -45.96 -10.40
N ARG A 166 16.77 -45.99 -9.24
CA ARG A 166 16.87 -47.17 -8.37
C ARG A 166 15.73 -47.30 -7.38
N ASP A 167 15.03 -46.21 -7.10
CA ASP A 167 13.87 -46.20 -6.20
C ASP A 167 12.65 -45.53 -6.85
N PRO A 168 11.92 -46.30 -7.67
CA PRO A 168 10.71 -45.80 -8.33
C PRO A 168 9.60 -45.38 -7.32
N ALA A 169 9.56 -45.99 -6.14
CA ALA A 169 8.56 -45.63 -5.14
C ALA A 169 8.84 -44.22 -4.58
N PHE A 170 10.11 -43.92 -4.31
CA PHE A 170 10.55 -42.59 -3.93
C PHE A 170 10.31 -41.57 -5.05
N ALA A 171 10.64 -41.92 -6.31
CA ALA A 171 10.36 -41.05 -7.45
C ALA A 171 8.88 -40.69 -7.56
N ARG A 172 7.97 -41.68 -7.45
CA ARG A 172 6.52 -41.43 -7.46
C ARG A 172 6.05 -40.56 -6.29
N LYS A 173 6.63 -40.74 -5.12
CA LYS A 173 6.31 -39.89 -3.94
C LYS A 173 6.65 -38.43 -4.17
N ILE A 174 7.86 -38.13 -4.70
CA ILE A 174 8.29 -36.77 -5.04
C ILE A 174 7.42 -36.18 -6.16
N SER A 175 7.19 -36.96 -7.21
CA SER A 175 6.34 -36.56 -8.34
C SER A 175 4.95 -36.13 -7.86
N LYS A 176 4.27 -36.96 -7.05
CA LYS A 176 2.96 -36.64 -6.49
C LYS A 176 2.97 -35.37 -5.64
N ALA A 177 4.01 -35.19 -4.80
CA ALA A 177 4.15 -34.01 -3.98
C ALA A 177 4.44 -32.76 -4.81
N GLY A 178 5.21 -32.89 -5.91
CA GLY A 178 5.49 -31.83 -6.87
C GLY A 178 4.21 -31.34 -7.57
N VAL A 179 3.39 -32.27 -8.08
CA VAL A 179 2.09 -31.92 -8.67
C VAL A 179 1.20 -31.15 -7.70
N GLY A 180 1.13 -31.59 -6.43
CA GLY A 180 0.33 -30.90 -5.42
C GLY A 180 0.89 -29.52 -4.96
N ARG A 181 2.05 -29.09 -5.48
CA ARG A 181 2.64 -27.75 -5.22
C ARG A 181 2.31 -26.74 -6.31
N THR A 182 1.84 -27.18 -7.46
CA THR A 182 1.56 -26.31 -8.60
C THR A 182 0.08 -26.00 -8.72
N GLU A 183 -0.22 -24.83 -9.24
CA GLU A 183 -1.56 -24.35 -9.52
C GLU A 183 -1.77 -24.28 -11.02
N SER A 184 -2.98 -24.49 -11.48
CA SER A 184 -3.37 -24.26 -12.87
C SER A 184 -3.51 -22.76 -13.16
N TRP A 185 -3.51 -22.38 -14.44
CA TRP A 185 -3.80 -20.99 -14.82
C TRP A 185 -5.21 -20.54 -14.40
N ASP A 186 -6.18 -21.47 -14.33
CA ASP A 186 -7.52 -21.16 -13.85
C ASP A 186 -7.51 -20.80 -12.35
N GLU A 187 -6.83 -21.59 -11.50
CA GLU A 187 -6.68 -21.31 -10.09
C GLU A 187 -5.93 -20.00 -9.83
N VAL A 188 -4.88 -19.72 -10.59
CA VAL A 188 -4.15 -18.44 -10.52
C VAL A 188 -5.04 -17.27 -10.96
N SER A 189 -5.84 -17.46 -12.01
CA SER A 189 -6.79 -16.44 -12.47
C SER A 189 -7.84 -16.14 -11.42
N ASP A 190 -8.39 -17.18 -10.78
CA ASP A 190 -9.35 -17.02 -9.69
C ASP A 190 -8.74 -16.26 -8.48
N ALA A 191 -7.49 -16.56 -8.12
CA ALA A 191 -6.77 -15.86 -7.08
C ALA A 191 -6.57 -14.37 -7.40
N PHE A 192 -6.22 -14.03 -8.65
CA PHE A 192 -6.15 -12.65 -9.11
C PHE A 192 -7.52 -11.97 -9.10
N GLU A 193 -8.58 -12.66 -9.55
CA GLU A 193 -9.94 -12.10 -9.52
C GLU A 193 -10.40 -11.81 -8.09
N GLU A 194 -10.11 -12.70 -7.14
CA GLU A 194 -10.42 -12.49 -5.72
C GLU A 194 -9.70 -11.24 -5.19
N LYS A 195 -8.41 -11.08 -5.51
CA LYS A 195 -7.66 -9.88 -5.15
C LYS A 195 -8.20 -8.62 -5.80
N TYR A 196 -8.61 -8.69 -7.06
CA TYR A 196 -9.24 -7.54 -7.71
C TYR A 196 -10.58 -7.19 -7.07
N ARG A 197 -11.41 -8.17 -6.68
CA ARG A 197 -12.66 -7.91 -5.97
C ARG A 197 -12.40 -7.27 -4.60
N GLU A 198 -11.42 -7.77 -3.85
CA GLU A 198 -10.98 -7.17 -2.59
C GLU A 198 -10.55 -5.71 -2.78
N LEU A 199 -9.65 -5.45 -3.74
CA LEU A 199 -9.16 -4.10 -4.03
C LEU A 199 -10.25 -3.16 -4.57
N VAL A 200 -11.18 -3.67 -5.36
CA VAL A 200 -12.33 -2.89 -5.85
C VAL A 200 -13.29 -2.58 -4.70
N GLY A 201 -13.52 -3.53 -3.78
CA GLY A 201 -14.32 -3.32 -2.57
C GLY A 201 -13.76 -2.24 -1.66
N ARG A 202 -12.42 -2.09 -1.62
CA ARG A 202 -11.72 -1.02 -0.88
C ARG A 202 -11.81 0.35 -1.56
N ARG A 203 -12.23 0.42 -2.81
CA ARG A 203 -12.35 1.68 -3.55
C ARG A 203 -13.72 2.27 -3.33
N ARG A 204 -13.76 3.54 -2.91
CA ARG A 204 -15.01 4.31 -2.83
C ARG A 204 -15.62 4.51 -4.21
N ASP A 205 -16.95 4.55 -4.26
CA ASP A 205 -17.67 4.90 -5.48
C ASP A 205 -17.39 6.37 -5.83
N PRO A 206 -16.81 6.66 -7.00
CA PRO A 206 -16.55 8.05 -7.42
C PRO A 206 -17.84 8.79 -7.85
N VAL A 207 -18.94 8.10 -8.02
CA VAL A 207 -20.17 8.70 -8.58
C VAL A 207 -20.91 9.57 -7.55
N GLY A 208 -20.77 9.27 -6.24
CA GLY A 208 -21.45 9.99 -5.17
C GLY A 208 -22.97 9.71 -5.14
N ASP A 209 -23.69 10.52 -4.37
CA ASP A 209 -25.15 10.42 -4.27
C ASP A 209 -25.82 11.42 -5.24
N ALA A 210 -26.46 10.90 -6.28
CA ALA A 210 -27.12 11.71 -7.29
C ALA A 210 -28.26 12.60 -6.72
N THR A 211 -28.91 12.18 -5.62
CA THR A 211 -29.97 12.94 -4.95
C THR A 211 -29.35 14.14 -4.23
N VAL A 212 -28.25 13.93 -3.52
CA VAL A 212 -27.50 14.99 -2.83
C VAL A 212 -26.90 15.94 -3.85
N ALA A 213 -26.26 15.42 -4.91
CA ALA A 213 -25.73 16.23 -6.00
C ALA A 213 -26.82 17.11 -6.65
N GLY A 214 -28.04 16.57 -6.78
CA GLY A 214 -29.21 17.32 -7.28
C GLY A 214 -29.61 18.47 -6.34
N ARG A 215 -29.47 18.33 -5.02
CA ARG A 215 -29.73 19.43 -4.06
C ARG A 215 -28.67 20.53 -4.12
N LEU A 216 -27.46 20.19 -4.49
CA LEU A 216 -26.33 21.14 -4.63
C LEU A 216 -26.35 21.87 -5.98
N ALA A 217 -27.06 21.34 -6.96
CA ALA A 217 -27.11 21.92 -8.29
C ALA A 217 -27.70 23.34 -8.26
N GLY A 218 -26.91 24.32 -8.71
CA GLY A 218 -27.27 25.72 -8.74
C GLY A 218 -27.08 26.50 -7.44
N ARG A 219 -26.53 25.88 -6.38
CA ARG A 219 -26.08 26.65 -5.20
C ARG A 219 -24.90 27.55 -5.54
N GLU A 220 -24.76 28.65 -4.81
CA GLU A 220 -23.60 29.52 -4.92
C GLU A 220 -22.30 28.77 -4.60
N LEU A 221 -21.23 29.11 -5.31
CA LEU A 221 -19.89 28.56 -5.01
C LEU A 221 -19.23 29.38 -3.92
N ILE A 222 -18.80 28.72 -2.87
CA ILE A 222 -18.06 29.31 -1.77
C ILE A 222 -16.63 28.79 -1.72
N ASP A 223 -15.72 29.61 -1.19
CA ASP A 223 -14.35 29.19 -0.88
C ASP A 223 -14.27 28.70 0.57
N VAL A 224 -13.64 27.54 0.79
CA VAL A 224 -13.45 26.96 2.12
C VAL A 224 -11.98 26.67 2.39
N ASP A 225 -11.60 26.63 3.69
CA ASP A 225 -10.29 26.20 4.19
C ASP A 225 -10.52 25.22 5.34
N LEU A 226 -9.94 24.02 5.25
CA LEU A 226 -10.31 22.89 6.11
C LEU A 226 -9.32 22.60 7.23
N HIS A 227 -8.25 23.40 7.39
CA HIS A 227 -7.24 23.15 8.41
C HIS A 227 -6.64 24.45 8.92
N MET A 228 -6.98 24.85 10.16
CA MET A 228 -6.43 26.03 10.82
C MET A 228 -6.63 25.99 12.35
N HIS A 229 -5.82 26.77 13.05
CA HIS A 229 -5.75 26.78 14.48
C HIS A 229 -6.06 28.14 15.10
N THR A 230 -6.55 28.11 16.35
CA THR A 230 -6.86 29.28 17.17
C THR A 230 -5.99 29.30 18.44
N ASP A 231 -6.19 30.29 19.31
CA ASP A 231 -5.55 30.38 20.61
C ASP A 231 -6.03 29.33 21.63
N HIS A 232 -6.94 28.43 21.23
CA HIS A 232 -7.27 27.22 21.97
C HIS A 232 -6.28 26.07 21.70
N SER A 233 -5.53 26.15 20.61
CA SER A 233 -4.41 25.23 20.33
C SER A 233 -3.16 25.64 21.12
N PRO A 234 -2.36 24.69 21.64
CA PRO A 234 -1.20 24.99 22.48
C PRO A 234 -0.10 25.78 21.78
N ASP A 235 -0.08 25.79 20.46
CA ASP A 235 0.97 26.35 19.62
C ASP A 235 0.47 27.47 18.68
N CYS A 236 -0.74 27.96 18.89
CA CYS A 236 -1.31 29.10 18.18
C CYS A 236 -1.74 30.21 19.15
N ALA A 237 -1.66 31.47 18.73
CA ALA A 237 -2.05 32.63 19.53
C ALA A 237 -3.09 33.53 18.81
N THR A 238 -3.69 33.05 17.73
CA THR A 238 -4.68 33.80 16.96
C THR A 238 -6.06 33.68 17.63
N PRO A 239 -6.65 34.78 18.17
CA PRO A 239 -8.00 34.71 18.75
C PRO A 239 -9.04 34.29 17.70
N VAL A 240 -10.08 33.60 18.17
CA VAL A 240 -11.19 33.11 17.34
C VAL A 240 -11.83 34.23 16.51
N GLU A 241 -12.11 35.39 17.12
CA GLU A 241 -12.75 36.51 16.47
C GLU A 241 -11.89 37.09 15.33
N VAL A 242 -10.56 37.21 15.58
CA VAL A 242 -9.60 37.67 14.58
C VAL A 242 -9.54 36.71 13.37
N LEU A 243 -9.62 35.41 13.64
CA LEU A 243 -9.62 34.40 12.56
C LEU A 243 -10.88 34.48 11.70
N ILE A 244 -12.07 34.60 12.32
CA ILE A 244 -13.35 34.73 11.61
C ILE A 244 -13.38 36.01 10.78
N GLU A 245 -13.01 37.17 11.39
CA GLU A 245 -12.94 38.44 10.68
C GLU A 245 -12.02 38.35 9.45
N THR A 246 -10.82 37.79 9.65
CA THR A 246 -9.85 37.60 8.57
C THR A 246 -10.38 36.67 7.47
N ALA A 247 -11.10 35.61 7.80
CA ALA A 247 -11.68 34.68 6.85
C ALA A 247 -12.74 35.38 5.99
N ARG A 248 -13.66 36.10 6.61
CA ARG A 248 -14.71 36.86 5.93
C ARG A 248 -14.14 37.98 5.04
N ASP A 249 -13.19 38.75 5.56
CA ASP A 249 -12.51 39.80 4.78
C ASP A 249 -11.81 39.26 3.53
N ARG A 250 -11.41 38.00 3.57
CA ARG A 250 -10.80 37.29 2.42
C ARG A 250 -11.80 36.57 1.54
N GLY A 251 -13.10 36.65 1.85
CA GLY A 251 -14.17 36.07 1.04
C GLY A 251 -14.27 34.54 1.16
N PHE A 252 -13.94 33.96 2.34
CA PHE A 252 -14.29 32.59 2.63
C PHE A 252 -15.77 32.50 3.02
N GLY A 253 -16.47 31.49 2.51
CA GLY A 253 -17.84 31.17 2.91
C GLY A 253 -17.87 30.15 4.07
N ALA A 254 -16.80 29.35 4.25
CA ALA A 254 -16.69 28.46 5.39
C ALA A 254 -15.22 28.20 5.77
N ILE A 255 -15.00 27.90 7.07
CA ILE A 255 -13.69 27.44 7.59
C ILE A 255 -13.89 26.28 8.56
N ALA A 256 -12.93 25.36 8.62
CA ALA A 256 -12.85 24.37 9.68
C ALA A 256 -11.77 24.75 10.70
N ILE A 257 -12.12 24.83 11.96
CA ILE A 257 -11.18 25.08 13.04
C ILE A 257 -10.80 23.73 13.66
N THR A 258 -9.51 23.42 13.64
CA THR A 258 -8.95 22.10 13.90
C THR A 258 -7.90 22.15 15.02
N ASP A 259 -8.21 22.80 16.14
CA ASP A 259 -7.26 22.93 17.26
C ASP A 259 -6.76 21.57 17.75
N HIS A 260 -5.46 21.48 18.09
CA HIS A 260 -4.83 20.24 18.54
C HIS A 260 -5.44 19.66 19.82
N ASN A 261 -6.12 18.53 19.72
CA ASN A 261 -6.77 17.83 20.83
C ASN A 261 -7.72 18.72 21.65
N GLU A 262 -8.38 19.67 20.96
CA GLU A 262 -9.30 20.62 21.58
C GLU A 262 -10.35 21.10 20.56
N VAL A 263 -11.61 21.05 20.96
CA VAL A 263 -12.74 21.44 20.10
C VAL A 263 -13.36 22.77 20.51
N SER A 264 -12.95 23.32 21.67
CA SER A 264 -13.60 24.49 22.25
C SER A 264 -13.45 25.75 21.39
N GLY A 265 -12.33 25.91 20.65
CA GLY A 265 -12.15 27.02 19.71
C GLY A 265 -13.13 26.94 18.55
N ALA A 266 -13.34 25.75 18.00
CA ALA A 266 -14.30 25.52 16.93
C ALA A 266 -15.76 25.77 17.39
N ILE A 267 -16.10 25.33 18.61
CA ILE A 267 -17.44 25.58 19.20
C ILE A 267 -17.66 27.08 19.46
N GLU A 268 -16.65 27.79 19.97
CA GLU A 268 -16.71 29.23 20.17
C GLU A 268 -16.91 29.96 18.86
N ALA A 269 -16.12 29.60 17.83
CA ALA A 269 -16.23 30.16 16.49
C ALA A 269 -17.61 29.91 15.85
N ALA A 270 -18.15 28.70 15.99
CA ALA A 270 -19.48 28.39 15.48
C ALA A 270 -20.56 29.26 16.15
N ARG A 271 -20.43 29.55 17.44
CA ARG A 271 -21.35 30.48 18.15
C ARG A 271 -21.20 31.93 17.66
N VAL A 272 -19.96 32.38 17.38
CA VAL A 272 -19.72 33.73 16.84
C VAL A 272 -20.29 33.84 15.42
N ALA A 273 -20.20 32.78 14.62
CA ALA A 273 -20.74 32.74 13.27
C ALA A 273 -22.26 32.47 13.22
N ASP A 274 -22.88 32.12 14.34
CA ASP A 274 -24.33 31.86 14.39
C ASP A 274 -25.11 33.13 14.00
N GLY A 275 -26.00 32.97 13.01
CA GLY A 275 -26.76 34.07 12.41
C GLY A 275 -26.01 34.86 11.31
N MET A 276 -24.84 34.45 10.89
CA MET A 276 -24.18 34.95 9.68
C MET A 276 -24.70 34.19 8.46
N ASP A 277 -25.37 34.84 7.52
CA ASP A 277 -25.92 34.19 6.34
C ASP A 277 -24.86 33.84 5.29
N ASP A 278 -23.72 34.53 5.34
CA ASP A 278 -22.65 34.47 4.34
C ASP A 278 -21.40 33.69 4.82
N PHE A 279 -21.45 33.12 6.03
CA PHE A 279 -20.27 32.48 6.61
C PHE A 279 -20.61 31.33 7.56
N LYS A 280 -19.90 30.20 7.44
CA LYS A 280 -20.09 29.00 8.26
C LYS A 280 -18.78 28.56 8.93
N VAL A 281 -18.91 27.97 10.10
CA VAL A 281 -17.80 27.31 10.80
C VAL A 281 -18.10 25.82 10.90
N ILE A 282 -17.20 25.01 10.36
CA ILE A 282 -17.19 23.56 10.54
C ILE A 282 -16.49 23.30 11.88
N VAL A 283 -17.23 22.74 12.84
CA VAL A 283 -16.66 22.34 14.11
C VAL A 283 -15.78 21.11 13.90
N ALA A 284 -14.49 21.25 14.22
CA ALA A 284 -13.51 20.19 13.95
C ALA A 284 -12.46 20.14 15.07
N GLU A 285 -11.67 19.09 15.07
CA GLU A 285 -10.56 18.87 15.99
C GLU A 285 -9.46 18.07 15.29
N GLU A 286 -8.21 18.52 15.36
CA GLU A 286 -7.05 17.72 14.97
C GLU A 286 -6.58 16.89 16.15
N VAL A 287 -6.84 15.60 16.09
CA VAL A 287 -6.59 14.64 17.16
C VAL A 287 -5.27 13.94 16.94
N LYS A 288 -4.36 14.07 17.90
CA LYS A 288 -3.16 13.24 17.95
C LYS A 288 -3.52 11.90 18.58
N THR A 289 -3.47 10.84 17.77
CA THR A 289 -3.74 9.47 18.23
C THR A 289 -2.62 8.92 19.11
N ALA A 290 -2.85 7.81 19.79
CA ALA A 290 -1.89 7.22 20.73
C ALA A 290 -0.57 6.81 20.04
N GLU A 291 -0.62 6.27 18.82
CA GLU A 291 0.54 5.64 18.18
C GLU A 291 0.70 5.94 16.67
N GLN A 292 -0.33 6.47 16.00
CA GLN A 292 -0.45 6.36 14.54
C GLN A 292 -0.65 7.69 13.81
N GLY A 293 -0.15 8.78 14.36
CA GLY A 293 -0.24 10.08 13.72
C GLY A 293 -1.46 10.89 14.12
N GLU A 294 -1.88 11.79 13.22
CA GLU A 294 -2.95 12.76 13.44
C GLU A 294 -4.12 12.51 12.50
N VAL A 295 -5.34 12.78 12.98
CA VAL A 295 -6.58 12.71 12.20
C VAL A 295 -7.48 13.88 12.57
N ILE A 296 -8.11 14.50 11.58
CA ILE A 296 -9.09 15.55 11.80
C ILE A 296 -10.50 14.95 11.73
N GLY A 297 -11.29 15.20 12.77
CA GLY A 297 -12.73 15.01 12.75
C GLY A 297 -13.41 16.28 12.31
N LEU A 298 -14.18 16.27 11.23
CA LEU A 298 -15.01 17.39 10.80
C LEU A 298 -16.47 17.18 11.25
N PHE A 299 -17.21 18.25 11.47
CA PHE A 299 -18.61 18.23 11.94
C PHE A 299 -18.80 17.57 13.31
N LEU A 300 -17.87 17.78 14.22
CA LEU A 300 -17.95 17.26 15.57
C LEU A 300 -18.99 18.01 16.41
N LYS A 301 -19.52 17.32 17.42
CA LYS A 301 -20.47 17.87 18.41
C LYS A 301 -19.82 18.09 19.77
N GLU A 302 -18.80 17.28 20.07
CA GLU A 302 -18.08 17.28 21.33
C GLU A 302 -16.64 16.84 21.14
N LYS A 303 -15.82 17.11 22.14
CA LYS A 303 -14.39 16.79 22.14
C LYS A 303 -14.14 15.28 22.05
N ILE A 304 -13.14 14.92 21.26
CA ILE A 304 -12.66 13.53 21.20
C ILE A 304 -11.72 13.26 22.39
N PRO A 305 -11.91 12.15 23.14
CA PRO A 305 -11.04 11.79 24.23
C PRO A 305 -9.58 11.56 23.78
N LYS A 306 -8.62 12.04 24.57
CA LYS A 306 -7.19 11.85 24.27
C LYS A 306 -6.73 10.42 24.51
N GLY A 307 -5.71 9.99 23.77
CA GLY A 307 -5.04 8.71 23.97
C GLY A 307 -5.74 7.51 23.30
N MET A 308 -6.70 7.79 22.43
CA MET A 308 -7.32 6.77 21.57
C MET A 308 -6.35 6.36 20.46
N THR A 309 -6.43 5.10 20.04
CA THR A 309 -5.83 4.62 18.79
C THR A 309 -6.49 5.30 17.60
N MET A 310 -5.91 5.21 16.43
CA MET A 310 -6.50 5.77 15.20
C MET A 310 -7.90 5.17 14.94
N ALA A 311 -8.03 3.84 15.05
CA ALA A 311 -9.32 3.17 14.85
C ALA A 311 -10.41 3.62 15.85
N GLU A 312 -10.05 3.76 17.14
CA GLU A 312 -10.97 4.27 18.16
C GLU A 312 -11.34 5.74 17.89
N THR A 313 -10.39 6.56 17.47
CA THR A 313 -10.63 7.95 17.10
C THR A 313 -11.58 8.07 15.91
N ILE A 314 -11.38 7.27 14.87
CA ILE A 314 -12.28 7.20 13.72
C ILE A 314 -13.69 6.76 14.14
N ALA A 315 -13.79 5.72 14.96
CA ALA A 315 -15.09 5.26 15.49
C ALA A 315 -15.80 6.35 16.27
N GLU A 316 -15.07 7.13 17.06
CA GLU A 316 -15.63 8.25 17.82
C GLU A 316 -16.10 9.41 16.90
N ILE A 317 -15.32 9.76 15.86
CA ILE A 317 -15.75 10.73 14.83
C ILE A 317 -17.07 10.26 14.18
N ARG A 318 -17.16 8.99 13.80
CA ARG A 318 -18.35 8.40 13.20
C ARG A 318 -19.54 8.40 14.16
N ARG A 319 -19.32 8.09 15.43
CA ARG A 319 -20.37 8.13 16.46
C ARG A 319 -21.04 9.50 16.56
N GLN A 320 -20.26 10.56 16.36
CA GLN A 320 -20.76 11.94 16.35
C GLN A 320 -21.43 12.35 15.03
N GLY A 321 -21.36 11.51 14.00
CA GLY A 321 -21.82 11.78 12.63
C GLY A 321 -20.85 12.65 11.83
N GLY A 322 -19.58 12.71 12.28
CA GLY A 322 -18.50 13.46 11.66
C GLY A 322 -17.87 12.75 10.46
N LEU A 323 -17.03 13.49 9.74
CA LEU A 323 -16.22 13.02 8.63
C LEU A 323 -14.76 12.90 9.03
N VAL A 324 -14.11 11.87 8.51
CA VAL A 324 -12.70 11.55 8.76
C VAL A 324 -11.83 12.21 7.69
N TYR A 325 -10.96 13.11 8.12
CA TYR A 325 -10.02 13.83 7.28
C TYR A 325 -8.59 13.58 7.77
N VAL A 326 -7.72 13.07 6.90
CA VAL A 326 -6.31 12.79 7.25
C VAL A 326 -5.46 13.98 6.81
N PRO A 327 -4.87 14.74 7.77
CA PRO A 327 -4.03 15.89 7.47
C PRO A 327 -2.61 15.44 7.06
N HIS A 328 -1.94 16.20 6.21
CA HIS A 328 -0.52 16.05 5.79
C HIS A 328 0.07 14.62 5.87
N PRO A 329 -0.57 13.60 5.24
CA PRO A 329 -0.39 12.17 5.55
C PRO A 329 1.03 11.65 5.34
N PHE A 330 1.86 12.33 4.56
CA PHE A 330 3.22 11.89 4.22
C PHE A 330 4.32 12.85 4.68
N ASP A 331 3.99 13.88 5.48
CA ASP A 331 5.00 14.79 6.05
C ASP A 331 5.75 14.12 7.20
N ARG A 332 6.81 13.42 6.87
CA ARG A 332 7.67 12.66 7.80
C ARG A 332 8.41 13.53 8.83
N LEU A 333 8.25 14.84 8.77
CA LEU A 333 8.73 15.79 9.78
C LEU A 333 7.73 16.00 10.92
N HIS A 334 6.49 15.50 10.74
CA HIS A 334 5.41 15.53 11.71
C HIS A 334 5.01 14.10 12.12
N SER A 335 4.05 14.01 13.05
CA SER A 335 3.47 12.72 13.46
C SER A 335 2.44 12.30 12.42
N VAL A 336 2.84 11.42 11.50
CA VAL A 336 1.97 10.91 10.44
C VAL A 336 1.76 9.40 10.59
N PRO A 337 0.62 8.84 10.14
CA PRO A 337 0.46 7.39 10.09
C PRO A 337 1.51 6.78 9.15
N ASP A 338 2.01 5.59 9.50
CA ASP A 338 2.80 4.85 8.53
C ASP A 338 1.90 4.34 7.37
N TYR A 339 2.54 3.92 6.29
CA TYR A 339 1.82 3.55 5.07
C TYR A 339 0.89 2.35 5.26
N GLU A 340 1.28 1.38 6.10
CA GLU A 340 0.46 0.18 6.39
C GLU A 340 -0.81 0.55 7.14
N HIS A 341 -0.70 1.35 8.20
CA HIS A 341 -1.85 1.83 8.93
C HIS A 341 -2.78 2.70 8.08
N LEU A 342 -2.22 3.52 7.18
CA LEU A 342 -3.03 4.30 6.26
C LEU A 342 -3.81 3.42 5.27
N LEU A 343 -3.21 2.31 4.84
CA LEU A 343 -3.89 1.31 3.99
C LEU A 343 -4.99 0.56 4.73
N ASP A 344 -4.74 0.17 5.97
CA ASP A 344 -5.73 -0.55 6.78
C ASP A 344 -6.99 0.28 7.03
N MET A 345 -6.85 1.61 7.00
CA MET A 345 -7.95 2.54 7.25
C MET A 345 -8.49 3.22 5.99
N VAL A 346 -8.02 2.85 4.82
CA VAL A 346 -8.34 3.55 3.57
C VAL A 346 -9.85 3.65 3.29
N GLU A 347 -10.62 2.67 3.74
CA GLU A 347 -12.08 2.64 3.60
C GLU A 347 -12.80 3.60 4.56
N GLU A 348 -12.17 3.93 5.68
CA GLU A 348 -12.71 4.80 6.71
C GLU A 348 -12.42 6.28 6.48
N ILE A 349 -11.51 6.61 5.55
CA ILE A 349 -11.09 7.98 5.25
C ILE A 349 -12.06 8.63 4.27
N ASP A 350 -12.71 9.73 4.64
CA ASP A 350 -13.57 10.51 3.74
C ASP A 350 -12.77 11.46 2.86
N LEU A 351 -11.82 12.16 3.48
CA LEU A 351 -10.97 13.17 2.83
C LEU A 351 -9.51 12.97 3.22
N ILE A 352 -8.62 13.32 2.30
CA ILE A 352 -7.18 13.31 2.56
C ILE A 352 -6.56 14.62 2.11
N GLU A 353 -5.66 15.18 2.92
CA GLU A 353 -4.99 16.44 2.61
C GLU A 353 -3.91 16.23 1.56
N VAL A 354 -4.20 16.63 0.33
CA VAL A 354 -3.29 16.53 -0.80
C VAL A 354 -2.40 17.76 -0.96
N PHE A 355 -2.72 18.84 -0.28
CA PHE A 355 -1.91 20.03 -0.24
C PHE A 355 -2.02 20.77 1.09
N ASN A 356 -0.86 20.92 1.73
CA ASN A 356 -0.66 21.74 2.91
C ASN A 356 0.57 22.63 2.65
N PRO A 357 0.43 23.97 2.70
CA PRO A 357 1.53 24.90 2.39
C PRO A 357 2.65 24.89 3.46
N ARG A 358 2.46 24.29 4.61
CA ARG A 358 3.48 24.14 5.66
C ARG A 358 4.36 22.92 5.46
N VAL A 359 3.95 21.97 4.63
CA VAL A 359 4.77 20.82 4.23
C VAL A 359 5.99 21.33 3.47
N ALA A 360 7.16 21.21 4.09
CA ALA A 360 8.41 21.79 3.58
C ALA A 360 8.93 21.08 2.32
N ILE A 361 8.64 19.80 2.17
CA ILE A 361 9.09 18.95 1.06
C ILE A 361 7.91 18.70 0.13
N THR A 362 7.90 19.35 -1.03
CA THR A 362 6.78 19.30 -1.99
C THR A 362 6.40 17.88 -2.45
N SER A 363 7.37 16.97 -2.51
CA SER A 363 7.10 15.58 -2.89
C SER A 363 6.15 14.84 -1.92
N PHE A 364 6.02 15.29 -0.67
CA PHE A 364 5.06 14.72 0.28
C PHE A 364 3.62 15.06 -0.10
N ASN A 365 3.36 16.30 -0.55
CA ASN A 365 2.06 16.67 -1.10
C ASN A 365 1.76 15.88 -2.39
N GLU A 366 2.75 15.69 -3.27
CA GLU A 366 2.59 14.89 -4.48
C GLU A 366 2.31 13.41 -4.18
N GLU A 367 2.90 12.87 -3.10
CA GLU A 367 2.62 11.51 -2.62
C GLU A 367 1.18 11.38 -2.14
N ALA A 368 0.68 12.39 -1.42
CA ALA A 368 -0.72 12.46 -0.98
C ALA A 368 -1.70 12.53 -2.17
N GLU A 369 -1.39 13.31 -3.22
CA GLU A 369 -2.20 13.35 -4.44
C GLU A 369 -2.26 11.99 -5.13
N ARG A 370 -1.12 11.31 -5.28
CA ARG A 370 -1.06 9.97 -5.87
C ARG A 370 -1.84 8.94 -5.05
N PHE A 371 -1.75 9.03 -3.72
CA PHE A 371 -2.50 8.16 -2.82
C PHE A 371 -4.01 8.40 -2.95
N ALA A 372 -4.46 9.64 -2.88
CA ALA A 372 -5.86 10.02 -3.05
C ALA A 372 -6.43 9.49 -4.38
N ALA A 373 -5.70 9.69 -5.48
CA ALA A 373 -6.10 9.22 -6.81
C ALA A 373 -6.16 7.69 -6.89
N LYS A 374 -5.16 7.00 -6.33
CA LYS A 374 -5.07 5.54 -6.33
C LYS A 374 -6.24 4.89 -5.60
N TYR A 375 -6.59 5.42 -4.43
CA TYR A 375 -7.61 4.85 -3.56
C TYR A 375 -8.97 5.56 -3.68
N ARG A 376 -9.11 6.51 -4.61
CA ARG A 376 -10.33 7.30 -4.86
C ARG A 376 -10.88 7.99 -3.62
N ILE A 377 -9.99 8.44 -2.74
CA ILE A 377 -10.35 9.26 -1.59
C ILE A 377 -10.53 10.70 -2.10
N ILE A 378 -11.52 11.42 -1.57
CA ILE A 378 -11.76 12.80 -1.95
C ILE A 378 -10.56 13.66 -1.54
N PRO A 379 -9.90 14.34 -2.50
CA PRO A 379 -8.80 15.24 -2.18
C PRO A 379 -9.30 16.48 -1.46
N ALA A 380 -8.62 16.85 -0.39
CA ALA A 380 -8.85 18.07 0.36
C ALA A 380 -7.55 18.86 0.53
N ALA A 381 -7.62 20.04 1.10
CA ALA A 381 -6.46 20.86 1.39
C ALA A 381 -6.74 21.79 2.57
N GLY A 382 -5.70 22.20 3.27
CA GLY A 382 -5.81 23.14 4.36
C GLY A 382 -4.61 24.06 4.47
N SER A 383 -4.80 25.26 4.98
CA SER A 383 -3.69 26.21 5.16
C SER A 383 -2.81 25.85 6.34
N ASP A 384 -3.31 25.05 7.25
CA ASP A 384 -2.69 24.72 8.55
C ASP A 384 -2.19 26.00 9.26
N SER A 385 -3.06 27.00 9.22
CA SER A 385 -2.67 28.35 9.60
C SER A 385 -2.69 28.53 11.11
N HIS A 386 -1.55 28.91 11.68
CA HIS A 386 -1.39 29.27 13.08
C HIS A 386 -1.30 30.79 13.28
N VAL A 387 -1.45 31.57 12.23
CA VAL A 387 -1.48 33.03 12.22
C VAL A 387 -2.49 33.53 11.20
N ALA A 388 -3.23 34.57 11.49
CA ALA A 388 -4.25 35.11 10.56
C ALA A 388 -3.71 35.37 9.15
N GLN A 389 -2.42 35.75 9.02
CA GLN A 389 -1.76 36.00 7.73
C GLN A 389 -1.60 34.73 6.86
N GLY A 390 -1.57 33.54 7.47
CA GLY A 390 -1.47 32.25 6.78
C GLY A 390 -2.72 31.89 6.01
N LEU A 391 -3.88 32.29 6.48
CA LEU A 391 -5.16 32.02 5.84
C LEU A 391 -5.19 32.48 4.36
N GLY A 392 -5.83 31.70 3.48
CA GLY A 392 -5.90 31.97 2.05
C GLY A 392 -4.65 31.56 1.26
N ALA A 393 -3.73 30.78 1.87
CA ALA A 393 -2.72 30.02 1.14
C ALA A 393 -3.36 28.88 0.35
N VAL A 394 -4.50 28.39 0.84
CA VAL A 394 -5.36 27.39 0.22
C VAL A 394 -6.76 27.96 0.07
N ARG A 395 -7.44 27.59 -1.03
CA ARG A 395 -8.87 27.77 -1.22
C ARG A 395 -9.43 26.55 -1.91
N ILE A 396 -10.47 26.00 -1.34
CA ILE A 396 -11.24 24.94 -1.96
C ILE A 396 -12.58 25.55 -2.36
N ARG A 397 -12.86 25.60 -3.65
CA ARG A 397 -14.12 26.13 -4.18
C ARG A 397 -15.11 25.01 -4.39
N ILE A 398 -16.23 25.08 -3.68
CA ILE A 398 -17.31 24.08 -3.70
C ILE A 398 -18.68 24.74 -3.71
N PRO A 399 -19.75 24.06 -4.14
CA PRO A 399 -21.12 24.49 -3.87
C PRO A 399 -21.36 24.68 -2.38
N ASP A 400 -22.13 25.69 -2.01
CA ASP A 400 -22.57 25.86 -0.62
C ASP A 400 -23.36 24.64 -0.14
N PHE A 401 -23.27 24.32 1.14
CA PHE A 401 -23.72 23.04 1.72
C PHE A 401 -24.37 23.19 3.08
N ASP A 402 -25.22 22.24 3.43
CA ASP A 402 -25.81 22.10 4.75
C ASP A 402 -25.46 20.72 5.35
N GLY A 403 -24.55 20.73 6.34
CA GLY A 403 -24.13 19.53 7.06
C GLY A 403 -23.14 18.64 6.32
N PRO A 404 -22.73 17.51 6.96
CA PRO A 404 -21.63 16.67 6.48
C PRO A 404 -21.93 15.92 5.18
N GLU A 405 -23.20 15.51 4.95
CA GLU A 405 -23.58 14.76 3.75
C GLU A 405 -23.42 15.61 2.48
N GLU A 406 -23.98 16.83 2.49
CA GLU A 406 -23.89 17.75 1.36
C GLU A 406 -22.46 18.28 1.18
N PHE A 407 -21.75 18.53 2.27
CA PHE A 407 -20.34 18.91 2.23
C PHE A 407 -19.49 17.85 1.52
N LEU A 408 -19.65 16.57 1.91
CA LEU A 408 -18.89 15.48 1.30
C LEU A 408 -19.16 15.38 -0.21
N GLU A 409 -20.41 15.54 -0.63
CA GLU A 409 -20.79 15.53 -2.03
C GLU A 409 -20.28 16.77 -2.77
N ALA A 410 -20.34 17.95 -2.16
CA ALA A 410 -19.76 19.19 -2.70
C ALA A 410 -18.24 19.05 -2.92
N MET A 411 -17.53 18.42 -1.99
CA MET A 411 -16.08 18.17 -2.09
C MET A 411 -15.68 17.27 -3.27
N ARG A 412 -16.59 16.44 -3.80
CA ARG A 412 -16.32 15.67 -5.03
C ARG A 412 -16.09 16.51 -6.27
N GLN A 413 -16.60 17.74 -6.26
CA GLN A 413 -16.48 18.70 -7.36
C GLN A 413 -15.49 19.82 -7.03
N ALA A 414 -14.70 19.68 -5.98
CA ALA A 414 -13.85 20.73 -5.44
C ALA A 414 -12.75 21.18 -6.41
N GLU A 415 -12.61 22.50 -6.56
CA GLU A 415 -11.48 23.14 -7.23
C GLU A 415 -10.50 23.66 -6.15
N ILE A 416 -9.30 23.05 -6.06
CA ILE A 416 -8.28 23.41 -5.08
C ILE A 416 -7.32 24.43 -5.68
N THR A 417 -7.38 25.67 -5.20
CA THR A 417 -6.43 26.73 -5.53
C THR A 417 -5.31 26.79 -4.48
N ARG A 418 -4.05 26.74 -4.93
CA ARG A 418 -2.85 26.72 -4.12
C ARG A 418 -2.05 28.00 -4.33
N LYS A 419 -1.69 28.68 -3.24
CA LYS A 419 -0.82 29.87 -3.28
C LYS A 419 0.37 29.63 -2.35
N HIS A 420 1.55 29.52 -2.92
CA HIS A 420 2.75 29.44 -2.11
C HIS A 420 2.93 30.76 -1.32
N LYS A 421 2.95 30.66 0.00
CA LYS A 421 3.33 31.75 0.87
C LYS A 421 4.76 31.56 1.33
N ASN A 422 5.42 32.66 1.70
CA ASN A 422 6.76 32.57 2.25
C ASN A 422 6.70 31.93 3.66
N LEU A 423 7.04 30.65 3.72
CA LEU A 423 7.03 29.86 4.97
C LEU A 423 7.86 30.48 6.07
N VAL A 424 9.01 31.07 5.73
CA VAL A 424 9.91 31.72 6.69
C VAL A 424 9.20 32.90 7.34
N TYR A 425 8.47 33.70 6.55
CA TYR A 425 7.70 34.83 7.08
C TYR A 425 6.57 34.36 8.00
N VAL A 426 5.81 33.37 7.62
CA VAL A 426 4.70 32.80 8.42
C VAL A 426 5.20 32.19 9.73
N GLN A 427 6.32 31.44 9.67
CA GLN A 427 6.94 30.87 10.87
C GLN A 427 7.54 31.92 11.80
N ALA A 428 8.16 32.96 11.25
CA ALA A 428 8.64 34.08 12.05
C ALA A 428 7.50 34.80 12.77
N LEU A 429 6.37 35.01 12.10
CA LEU A 429 5.18 35.60 12.75
C LEU A 429 4.62 34.71 13.87
N LYS A 430 4.49 33.39 13.62
CA LYS A 430 4.09 32.43 14.65
C LYS A 430 5.02 32.52 15.86
N PHE A 431 6.32 32.49 15.64
CA PHE A 431 7.33 32.61 16.71
C PHE A 431 7.18 33.91 17.52
N LEU A 432 7.04 35.04 16.85
CA LEU A 432 6.86 36.35 17.52
C LEU A 432 5.57 36.42 18.32
N GLN A 433 4.49 35.82 17.85
CA GLN A 433 3.20 35.81 18.55
C GLN A 433 3.18 34.87 19.75
N THR A 434 3.90 33.74 19.67
CA THR A 434 3.89 32.71 20.73
C THR A 434 4.96 32.94 21.82
N THR A 435 6.11 33.56 21.48
CA THR A 435 7.23 33.74 22.43
C THR A 435 7.22 35.06 23.19
N GLY A 436 6.49 36.07 22.77
CA GLY A 436 6.48 37.44 23.37
C GLY A 436 5.39 37.74 24.37
N ARG A 437 4.45 36.83 24.66
CA ARG A 437 3.36 37.04 25.62
C ARG A 437 3.17 35.82 26.52
N PRO A 438 2.90 35.98 27.83
CA PRO A 438 2.28 34.91 28.59
C PRO A 438 0.99 34.57 27.83
N GLY A 439 0.89 33.35 27.32
CA GLY A 439 -0.25 32.91 26.53
C GLY A 439 -1.57 33.22 27.25
N PRO A 440 -2.65 33.57 26.56
CA PRO A 440 -3.96 33.70 27.19
C PRO A 440 -4.21 32.42 27.98
N ALA A 441 -4.78 32.55 29.16
CA ALA A 441 -5.06 31.41 30.04
C ALA A 441 -5.80 30.37 29.20
N ARG A 442 -5.18 29.21 28.99
CA ARG A 442 -5.73 28.13 28.17
C ARG A 442 -7.15 27.84 28.64
N ARG A 443 -8.13 28.14 27.83
CA ARG A 443 -9.53 27.88 28.14
C ARG A 443 -9.77 26.38 27.83
N SER A 444 -9.59 25.57 28.85
CA SER A 444 -9.92 24.15 28.77
C SER A 444 -11.37 23.95 29.18
N VAL A 445 -12.13 23.18 28.41
CA VAL A 445 -13.50 22.80 28.76
C VAL A 445 -13.54 21.98 30.06
N GLU A 446 -12.45 21.33 30.44
CA GLU A 446 -12.33 20.49 31.63
C GLU A 446 -12.19 21.30 32.94
N ASN A 447 -11.92 22.62 32.87
CA ASN A 447 -11.77 23.43 34.06
C ASN A 447 -12.21 24.89 33.80
N PRO A 448 -13.51 25.18 33.71
CA PRO A 448 -14.00 26.53 33.58
C PRO A 448 -13.64 27.29 34.85
N GLN A 449 -12.65 28.19 34.81
CA GLN A 449 -12.40 29.08 35.93
C GLN A 449 -13.65 29.96 36.14
N PRO A 450 -14.19 30.03 37.36
CA PRO A 450 -15.31 30.94 37.66
C PRO A 450 -14.86 32.37 37.33
N ALA A 451 -15.70 33.08 36.59
CA ALA A 451 -15.49 34.49 36.32
C ALA A 451 -15.17 35.19 37.63
N LYS A 452 -14.00 35.84 37.75
CA LYS A 452 -13.65 36.66 38.89
C LYS A 452 -14.64 37.83 38.95
N GLY A 453 -15.65 37.67 39.83
CA GLY A 453 -16.58 38.72 40.15
C GLY A 453 -15.83 39.95 40.60
N GLY A 454 -16.17 41.08 40.00
CA GLY A 454 -15.56 42.36 40.31
C GLY A 454 -15.65 42.67 41.81
N LEU A 455 -14.52 42.86 42.43
CA LEU A 455 -14.42 43.36 43.80
C LEU A 455 -14.90 44.81 43.82
N GLY A 456 -16.11 44.99 44.36
CA GLY A 456 -16.61 46.28 44.76
C GLY A 456 -15.66 46.95 45.73
N ARG A 457 -15.25 48.18 45.45
CA ARG A 457 -14.61 49.11 46.38
C ARG A 457 -15.54 49.35 47.55
N SER A 458 -15.25 48.79 48.69
CA SER A 458 -15.79 49.29 49.97
C SER A 458 -14.82 50.26 50.62
N GLY A 459 -15.37 51.38 50.95
CA GLY A 459 -14.66 52.58 51.44
C GLY A 459 -13.87 52.41 52.74
N ARG A 460 -12.80 53.16 52.78
CA ARG A 460 -12.12 53.60 54.01
C ARG A 460 -13.03 54.46 54.79
N THR A 461 -13.38 54.09 56.02
CA THR A 461 -13.67 55.05 57.11
C THR A 461 -12.66 54.81 58.22
N GLY A 462 -11.96 55.88 58.57
CA GLY A 462 -10.97 55.87 59.60
C GLY A 462 -11.59 55.88 61.02
N LYS A 463 -10.82 55.51 62.00
CA LYS A 463 -10.52 56.28 63.23
C LYS A 463 -9.70 55.42 64.20
N ARG A 464 -8.62 56.05 64.57
CA ARG A 464 -7.80 56.03 65.77
C ARG A 464 -6.81 54.93 65.98
#